data_bfb6c2708b5d1632ce54aa8c57cc7a92
#
_entry.id   bfb6c2708b5d1632ce54aa8c57cc7a92
#
_cell.length_a   1.000
_cell.length_b   1.000
_cell.length_c   1.000
_cell.angle_alpha   90.00
_cell.angle_beta   90.00
_cell.angle_gamma   90.00
#
_symmetry.space_group_name_H-M   'P 1'
#
loop_
_entity.id
_entity.type
_entity.pdbx_description
1 polymer ?
#
loop_
_entity_poly.entity_id
_entity_poly.type
_entity_poly.pdbx_seq_one_letter_code
_entity_poly.pdbx_strand_id
1 'polypeptide(L)'
;MSFNKEQKKIIAKFGTMILAFFIIFVSYSYILPRTEIEIDTVYHSSYSGLFVQTRISNMGTEEIADLKVKISVWNGTEMLETDTHYPGTLKAKQSVKLEALMFDGPHADEYDLIIVLDFNQENDKKNIIYNYNIADYGNLAWHDQYFSF
;
A
#
# COMPACT_ATOMS: atom_id res chain seq x y z
N MET A 1 23.76 -43.67 7.19
CA MET A 1 23.29 -43.76 5.80
C MET A 1 24.34 -43.09 4.92
N SER A 2 25.10 -43.83 4.10
CA SER A 2 26.14 -43.27 3.24
C SER A 2 25.55 -42.98 1.86
N PHE A 3 25.48 -41.70 1.46
CA PHE A 3 25.02 -41.33 0.12
C PHE A 3 26.02 -41.75 -0.95
N ASN A 4 25.50 -42.31 -2.04
CA ASN A 4 26.26 -42.66 -3.22
C ASN A 4 26.80 -41.37 -3.91
N LYS A 5 27.92 -41.47 -4.65
CA LYS A 5 28.60 -40.35 -5.30
C LYS A 5 27.66 -39.54 -6.22
N GLU A 6 26.73 -40.19 -6.91
CA GLU A 6 25.73 -39.55 -7.74
C GLU A 6 24.67 -38.77 -6.92
N GLN A 7 24.23 -39.33 -5.79
CA GLN A 7 23.31 -38.66 -4.89
C GLN A 7 23.92 -37.38 -4.29
N LYS A 8 25.22 -37.42 -3.93
CA LYS A 8 25.95 -36.24 -3.46
C LYS A 8 26.03 -35.15 -4.50
N LYS A 9 26.23 -35.49 -5.81
CA LYS A 9 26.25 -34.53 -6.91
C LYS A 9 24.86 -33.89 -7.12
N ILE A 10 23.79 -34.66 -7.03
CA ILE A 10 22.42 -34.16 -7.15
C ILE A 10 22.10 -33.20 -6.02
N ILE A 11 22.39 -33.57 -4.78
CA ILE A 11 22.19 -32.72 -3.60
C ILE A 11 22.99 -31.42 -3.71
N ALA A 12 24.24 -31.47 -4.17
CA ALA A 12 25.06 -30.29 -4.39
C ALA A 12 24.43 -29.35 -5.44
N LYS A 13 23.94 -29.87 -6.58
CA LYS A 13 23.27 -29.07 -7.61
C LYS A 13 21.99 -28.42 -7.09
N PHE A 14 21.16 -29.17 -6.34
CA PHE A 14 19.96 -28.62 -5.72
C PHE A 14 20.29 -27.52 -4.70
N GLY A 15 21.29 -27.74 -3.86
CA GLY A 15 21.76 -26.74 -2.89
C GLY A 15 22.23 -25.46 -3.58
N THR A 16 23.01 -25.58 -4.65
CA THR A 16 23.47 -24.43 -5.43
C THR A 16 22.30 -23.67 -6.07
N MET A 17 21.30 -24.38 -6.58
CA MET A 17 20.12 -23.78 -7.20
C MET A 17 19.28 -23.00 -6.15
N ILE A 18 19.06 -23.60 -4.98
CA ILE A 18 18.33 -22.93 -3.87
C ILE A 18 19.08 -21.68 -3.42
N LEU A 19 20.40 -21.77 -3.28
CA LEU A 19 21.22 -20.61 -2.90
C LEU A 19 21.14 -19.48 -3.93
N ALA A 20 21.19 -19.82 -5.23
CA ALA A 20 21.05 -18.84 -6.31
C ALA A 20 19.68 -18.14 -6.27
N PHE A 21 18.59 -18.88 -6.09
CA PHE A 21 17.26 -18.31 -5.93
C PHE A 21 17.16 -17.39 -4.70
N PHE A 22 17.77 -17.80 -3.59
CA PHE A 22 17.78 -16.98 -2.38
C PHE A 22 18.54 -15.66 -2.58
N ILE A 23 19.70 -15.71 -3.25
CA ILE A 23 20.47 -14.49 -3.57
C ILE A 23 19.67 -13.57 -4.50
N ILE A 24 19.01 -14.10 -5.54
CA ILE A 24 18.17 -13.31 -6.43
C ILE A 24 17.02 -12.67 -5.65
N PHE A 25 16.34 -13.42 -4.81
CA PHE A 25 15.24 -12.94 -3.99
C PHE A 25 15.66 -11.81 -3.05
N VAL A 26 16.78 -11.98 -2.33
CA VAL A 26 17.31 -10.95 -1.43
C VAL A 26 17.74 -9.71 -2.21
N SER A 27 18.41 -9.89 -3.36
CA SER A 27 18.80 -8.76 -4.21
C SER A 27 17.59 -7.98 -4.71
N TYR A 28 16.57 -8.67 -5.20
CA TYR A 28 15.34 -8.03 -5.64
C TYR A 28 14.64 -7.29 -4.49
N SER A 29 14.57 -7.90 -3.31
CA SER A 29 13.80 -7.36 -2.18
C SER A 29 14.46 -6.17 -1.48
N TYR A 30 15.81 -6.07 -1.50
CA TYR A 30 16.54 -5.12 -0.68
C TYR A 30 17.58 -4.28 -1.42
N ILE A 31 18.03 -4.70 -2.59
CA ILE A 31 19.16 -4.06 -3.27
C ILE A 31 18.72 -3.32 -4.54
N LEU A 32 17.81 -3.92 -5.33
CA LEU A 32 17.36 -3.28 -6.57
C LEU A 32 16.50 -2.06 -6.25
N PRO A 33 16.84 -0.89 -6.79
CA PRO A 33 16.02 0.30 -6.65
C PRO A 33 14.62 0.05 -7.20
N ARG A 34 13.61 0.32 -6.41
CA ARG A 34 12.21 0.26 -6.84
C ARG A 34 11.32 1.06 -5.91
N THR A 35 10.29 1.62 -6.48
CA THR A 35 9.18 2.20 -5.74
C THR A 35 8.02 1.23 -5.74
N GLU A 36 7.50 0.99 -4.58
CA GLU A 36 6.34 0.14 -4.38
C GLU A 36 5.53 0.72 -3.22
N ILE A 37 4.33 1.17 -3.50
CA ILE A 37 3.46 1.80 -2.51
C ILE A 37 2.26 0.89 -2.28
N GLU A 38 1.98 0.64 -1.02
CA GLU A 38 0.77 -0.03 -0.57
C GLU A 38 -0.14 0.98 0.11
N ILE A 39 -1.40 0.98 -0.27
CA ILE A 39 -2.45 1.79 0.36
C ILE A 39 -3.43 0.83 1.01
N ASP A 40 -3.46 0.87 2.33
CA ASP A 40 -4.42 0.10 3.12
C ASP A 40 -5.52 1.02 3.61
N THR A 41 -6.75 0.57 3.53
CA THR A 41 -7.90 1.32 4.00
C THR A 41 -8.80 0.46 4.87
N VAL A 42 -9.19 1.00 6.00
CA VAL A 42 -10.24 0.44 6.85
C VAL A 42 -11.35 1.46 7.01
N TYR A 43 -12.58 1.02 6.92
CA TYR A 43 -13.72 1.90 7.07
C TYR A 43 -14.83 1.25 7.90
N HIS A 44 -15.65 2.11 8.47
CA HIS A 44 -16.86 1.72 9.16
C HIS A 44 -17.98 2.70 8.81
N SER A 45 -19.07 2.18 8.27
CA SER A 45 -20.27 2.95 7.98
C SER A 45 -21.33 2.63 9.04
N SER A 46 -21.97 3.66 9.56
CA SER A 46 -23.00 3.57 10.60
C SER A 46 -24.14 4.57 10.35
N TYR A 47 -25.17 4.54 11.19
CA TYR A 47 -26.26 5.52 11.14
C TYR A 47 -25.80 6.96 11.36
N SER A 48 -24.70 7.17 12.09
CA SER A 48 -24.17 8.50 12.42
C SER A 48 -23.13 8.99 11.44
N GLY A 49 -22.73 8.16 10.44
CA GLY A 49 -21.76 8.58 9.46
C GLY A 49 -20.76 7.52 9.07
N LEU A 50 -19.70 7.96 8.40
CA LEU A 50 -18.61 7.16 7.89
C LEU A 50 -17.32 7.50 8.63
N PHE A 51 -16.59 6.47 9.02
CA PHE A 51 -15.21 6.54 9.49
C PHE A 51 -14.31 5.87 8.48
N VAL A 52 -13.26 6.56 8.05
CA VAL A 52 -12.23 6.01 7.13
C VAL A 52 -10.86 6.25 7.71
N GLN A 53 -10.04 5.23 7.76
CA GLN A 53 -8.65 5.33 8.14
C GLN A 53 -7.76 4.72 7.08
N THR A 54 -6.74 5.47 6.67
CA THR A 54 -5.81 5.08 5.61
C THR A 54 -4.41 4.94 6.18
N ARG A 55 -3.70 3.91 5.73
CA ARG A 55 -2.27 3.69 5.97
C ARG A 55 -1.55 3.64 4.63
N ILE A 56 -0.46 4.38 4.52
CA ILE A 56 0.41 4.38 3.35
C ILE A 56 1.72 3.71 3.76
N SER A 57 2.14 2.71 2.99
CA SER A 57 3.37 1.96 3.23
C SER A 57 4.28 2.06 2.01
N ASN A 58 5.52 2.47 2.22
CA ASN A 58 6.55 2.36 1.21
C ASN A 58 7.16 0.95 1.26
N MET A 59 6.68 0.07 0.40
CA MET A 59 7.18 -1.31 0.29
C MET A 59 8.42 -1.43 -0.61
N GLY A 60 8.81 -0.33 -1.27
CA GLY A 60 9.98 -0.23 -2.12
C GLY A 60 11.30 -0.18 -1.36
N THR A 61 12.36 0.09 -2.11
CA THR A 61 13.72 0.26 -1.60
C THR A 61 14.18 1.71 -1.61
N GLU A 62 13.41 2.58 -2.28
CA GLU A 62 13.69 4.00 -2.40
C GLU A 62 12.84 4.84 -1.48
N GLU A 63 13.34 6.02 -1.16
CA GLU A 63 12.64 6.99 -0.32
C GLU A 63 11.59 7.74 -1.15
N ILE A 64 10.44 7.99 -0.55
CA ILE A 64 9.37 8.83 -1.09
C ILE A 64 9.43 10.16 -0.35
N ALA A 65 9.74 11.24 -1.08
CA ALA A 65 9.85 12.58 -0.51
C ALA A 65 8.59 13.41 -0.77
N ASP A 66 8.35 14.39 0.09
CA ASP A 66 7.27 15.37 -0.04
C ASP A 66 5.89 14.74 -0.24
N LEU A 67 5.63 13.62 0.44
CA LEU A 67 4.37 12.90 0.33
C LEU A 67 3.22 13.78 0.82
N LYS A 68 2.25 13.99 -0.07
CA LYS A 68 0.97 14.62 0.20
C LYS A 68 -0.12 13.62 -0.12
N VAL A 69 -1.05 13.42 0.79
CA VAL A 69 -2.16 12.49 0.64
C VAL A 69 -3.46 13.27 0.79
N LYS A 70 -4.29 13.27 -0.24
CA LYS A 70 -5.63 13.81 -0.19
C LYS A 70 -6.63 12.65 -0.20
N ILE A 71 -7.50 12.62 0.80
CA ILE A 71 -8.58 11.66 0.93
C ILE A 71 -9.89 12.41 0.74
N SER A 72 -10.79 11.90 -0.10
CA SER A 72 -12.09 12.49 -0.34
C SER A 72 -13.17 11.43 -0.46
N VAL A 73 -14.35 11.72 0.08
CA VAL A 73 -15.53 10.87 0.03
C VAL A 73 -16.56 11.53 -0.89
N TRP A 74 -17.09 10.74 -1.80
CA TRP A 74 -18.03 11.20 -2.82
C TRP A 74 -19.32 10.38 -2.82
N ASN A 75 -20.44 11.04 -3.10
CA ASN A 75 -21.70 10.40 -3.45
C ASN A 75 -22.04 10.79 -4.91
N GLY A 76 -21.78 9.87 -5.83
CA GLY A 76 -21.88 10.16 -7.26
C GLY A 76 -20.97 11.32 -7.69
N THR A 77 -21.53 12.48 -7.97
CA THR A 77 -20.78 13.68 -8.40
C THR A 77 -20.55 14.69 -7.27
N GLU A 78 -21.12 14.47 -6.10
CA GLU A 78 -21.02 15.37 -4.96
C GLU A 78 -19.89 14.93 -4.03
N MET A 79 -18.94 15.84 -3.77
CA MET A 79 -17.89 15.63 -2.77
C MET A 79 -18.47 16.00 -1.39
N LEU A 80 -18.54 15.01 -0.51
CA LEU A 80 -19.13 15.15 0.81
C LEU A 80 -18.12 15.63 1.84
N GLU A 81 -16.92 15.05 1.83
CA GLU A 81 -15.86 15.39 2.77
C GLU A 81 -14.49 15.21 2.11
N THR A 82 -13.51 15.96 2.58
CA THR A 82 -12.13 15.84 2.11
C THR A 82 -11.15 16.24 3.20
N ASP A 83 -10.06 15.51 3.28
CA ASP A 83 -8.93 15.86 4.14
C ASP A 83 -7.60 15.73 3.39
N THR A 84 -6.59 16.49 3.82
CA THR A 84 -5.28 16.50 3.20
C THR A 84 -4.19 16.42 4.26
N HIS A 85 -3.38 15.38 4.16
CA HIS A 85 -2.29 15.08 5.05
C HIS A 85 -0.95 15.32 4.37
N TYR A 86 0.04 15.71 5.17
CA TYR A 86 1.42 15.98 4.72
C TYR A 86 2.40 15.14 5.56
N PRO A 87 2.50 13.82 5.31
CA PRO A 87 3.41 12.96 6.07
C PRO A 87 4.89 13.32 5.89
N GLY A 88 5.24 14.04 4.82
CA GLY A 88 6.61 14.40 4.51
C GLY A 88 7.35 13.25 3.83
N THR A 89 8.49 12.86 4.39
CA THR A 89 9.33 11.80 3.82
C THR A 89 8.99 10.44 4.40
N LEU A 90 8.76 9.45 3.52
CA LEU A 90 8.52 8.07 3.88
C LEU A 90 9.69 7.19 3.41
N LYS A 91 10.54 6.76 4.34
CA LYS A 91 11.71 5.93 4.02
C LYS A 91 11.30 4.56 3.52
N ALA A 92 12.23 3.87 2.87
CA ALA A 92 12.07 2.47 2.49
C ALA A 92 11.56 1.61 3.65
N LYS A 93 10.55 0.78 3.38
CA LYS A 93 9.92 -0.14 4.35
C LYS A 93 9.25 0.56 5.55
N GLN A 94 8.98 1.83 5.45
CA GLN A 94 8.27 2.61 6.47
C GLN A 94 6.80 2.76 6.09
N SER A 95 5.94 2.80 7.11
CA SER A 95 4.51 3.07 6.96
C SER A 95 4.11 4.27 7.80
N VAL A 96 3.11 4.98 7.34
CA VAL A 96 2.44 6.06 8.05
C VAL A 96 0.94 5.81 8.08
N LYS A 97 0.35 5.93 9.26
CA LYS A 97 -1.09 5.89 9.47
C LYS A 97 -1.59 7.31 9.55
N LEU A 98 -2.53 7.67 8.69
CA LEU A 98 -3.10 9.01 8.64
C LEU A 98 -4.16 9.19 9.73
N GLU A 99 -4.49 10.42 10.04
CA GLU A 99 -5.67 10.70 10.87
C GLU A 99 -6.93 10.20 10.17
N ALA A 100 -7.91 9.79 10.96
CA ALA A 100 -9.15 9.26 10.41
C ALA A 100 -10.01 10.40 9.86
N LEU A 101 -10.50 10.22 8.64
CA LEU A 101 -11.56 11.05 8.10
C LEU A 101 -12.89 10.56 8.68
N MET A 102 -13.64 11.49 9.27
CA MET A 102 -14.95 11.23 9.80
C MET A 102 -15.96 12.14 9.11
N PHE A 103 -17.07 11.58 8.75
CA PHE A 103 -18.11 12.29 8.01
C PHE A 103 -19.48 11.89 8.56
N ASP A 104 -20.29 12.90 8.90
CA ASP A 104 -21.66 12.72 9.34
C ASP A 104 -22.57 12.66 8.10
N GLY A 105 -23.19 11.53 7.84
CA GLY A 105 -23.98 11.38 6.62
C GLY A 105 -25.01 10.26 6.67
N PRO A 106 -25.83 10.15 5.65
CA PRO A 106 -26.80 9.07 5.55
C PRO A 106 -26.07 7.73 5.46
N HIS A 107 -26.60 6.76 6.18
CA HIS A 107 -26.01 5.45 6.40
C HIS A 107 -26.31 4.41 5.32
N ALA A 108 -26.98 4.75 4.25
CA ALA A 108 -27.55 3.78 3.33
C ALA A 108 -27.04 3.89 1.89
N ASP A 109 -26.10 4.79 1.65
CA ASP A 109 -25.64 5.04 0.29
C ASP A 109 -24.27 4.39 0.04
N GLU A 110 -24.02 4.12 -1.23
CA GLU A 110 -22.69 3.78 -1.70
C GLU A 110 -21.86 5.05 -1.80
N TYR A 111 -20.61 4.98 -1.34
CA TYR A 111 -19.68 6.10 -1.40
C TYR A 111 -18.45 5.69 -2.20
N ASP A 112 -17.93 6.63 -2.98
CA ASP A 112 -16.62 6.50 -3.60
C ASP A 112 -15.57 7.19 -2.73
N LEU A 113 -14.58 6.42 -2.29
CA LEU A 113 -13.40 6.90 -1.60
C LEU A 113 -12.30 7.13 -2.63
N ILE A 114 -11.88 8.38 -2.79
CA ILE A 114 -10.79 8.74 -3.70
C ILE A 114 -9.59 9.16 -2.86
N ILE A 115 -8.47 8.45 -3.01
CA ILE A 115 -7.20 8.75 -2.36
C ILE A 115 -6.21 9.15 -3.43
N VAL A 116 -5.69 10.36 -3.32
CA VAL A 116 -4.69 10.91 -4.25
C VAL A 116 -3.38 11.09 -3.50
N LEU A 117 -2.32 10.47 -4.00
CA LEU A 117 -0.96 10.63 -3.51
C LEU A 117 -0.16 11.45 -4.51
N ASP A 118 0.40 12.56 -4.04
CA ASP A 118 1.42 13.33 -4.73
C ASP A 118 2.74 13.18 -3.98
N PHE A 119 3.83 12.86 -4.67
CA PHE A 119 5.15 12.72 -4.05
C PHE A 119 6.28 12.92 -5.05
N ASN A 120 7.49 13.10 -4.53
CA ASN A 120 8.71 13.17 -5.32
C ASN A 120 9.53 11.89 -5.13
N GLN A 121 10.07 11.39 -6.23
CA GLN A 121 11.00 10.28 -6.26
C GLN A 121 12.12 10.60 -7.26
N GLU A 122 13.38 10.53 -6.86
CA GLU A 122 14.56 10.79 -7.71
C GLU A 122 14.46 12.07 -8.56
N ASN A 123 13.82 13.12 -8.04
CA ASN A 123 13.50 14.41 -8.70
C ASN A 123 12.32 14.36 -9.70
N ASP A 124 11.65 13.23 -9.84
CA ASP A 124 10.41 13.12 -10.61
C ASP A 124 9.20 13.26 -9.71
N LYS A 125 8.25 14.10 -10.14
CA LYS A 125 6.96 14.21 -9.47
C LYS A 125 6.04 13.08 -9.93
N LYS A 126 5.54 12.33 -8.97
CA LYS A 126 4.61 11.21 -9.19
C LYS A 126 3.24 11.54 -8.61
N ASN A 127 2.20 11.02 -9.27
CA ASN A 127 0.82 11.10 -8.81
C ASN A 127 0.16 9.73 -8.94
N ILE A 128 -0.50 9.29 -7.87
CA ILE A 128 -1.30 8.07 -7.83
C ILE A 128 -2.72 8.45 -7.44
N ILE A 129 -3.70 7.91 -8.15
CA ILE A 129 -5.11 8.04 -7.80
C ILE A 129 -5.65 6.64 -7.54
N TYR A 130 -6.13 6.43 -6.34
CA TYR A 130 -6.81 5.22 -5.93
C TYR A 130 -8.28 5.52 -5.71
N ASN A 131 -9.15 4.72 -6.31
CA ASN A 131 -10.59 4.82 -6.18
C ASN A 131 -11.14 3.51 -5.61
N TYR A 132 -11.91 3.61 -4.54
CA TYR A 132 -12.50 2.48 -3.85
C TYR A 132 -13.98 2.76 -3.55
N ASN A 133 -14.86 1.83 -3.94
CA ASN A 133 -16.29 1.94 -3.63
C ASN A 133 -16.58 1.34 -2.26
N ILE A 134 -17.20 2.10 -1.39
CA ILE A 134 -17.63 1.69 -0.06
C ILE A 134 -19.11 1.32 -0.16
N ALA A 135 -19.39 0.07 -0.54
CA ALA A 135 -20.74 -0.47 -0.66
C ALA A 135 -21.16 -1.31 0.57
N ASP A 136 -20.19 -1.80 1.33
CA ASP A 136 -20.42 -2.71 2.44
C ASP A 136 -20.44 -2.00 3.78
N TYR A 137 -21.43 -2.31 4.60
CA TYR A 137 -21.56 -1.75 5.94
C TYR A 137 -20.66 -2.44 6.95
N GLY A 138 -20.07 -1.63 7.83
CA GLY A 138 -19.38 -2.13 9.02
C GLY A 138 -18.15 -2.99 8.74
N ASN A 139 -17.56 -2.85 7.58
CA ASN A 139 -16.35 -3.58 7.25
C ASN A 139 -15.13 -2.94 7.92
N LEU A 140 -14.55 -3.62 8.90
CA LEU A 140 -13.35 -3.21 9.62
C LEU A 140 -12.08 -3.93 9.11
N ALA A 141 -12.16 -4.70 8.04
CA ALA A 141 -10.99 -5.30 7.42
C ALA A 141 -10.20 -4.26 6.61
N TRP A 142 -8.87 -4.39 6.62
CA TRP A 142 -8.03 -3.59 5.74
C TRP A 142 -8.20 -4.07 4.29
N HIS A 143 -8.35 -3.10 3.38
CA HIS A 143 -8.40 -3.31 1.95
C HIS A 143 -7.10 -2.78 1.35
N ASP A 144 -6.30 -3.69 0.79
CA ASP A 144 -4.95 -3.40 0.34
C ASP A 144 -4.92 -3.14 -1.16
N GLN A 145 -4.17 -2.14 -1.57
CA GLN A 145 -3.86 -1.85 -2.96
C GLN A 145 -2.36 -1.57 -3.12
N TYR A 146 -1.74 -2.23 -4.10
CA TYR A 146 -0.31 -2.13 -4.37
C TYR A 146 -0.05 -1.37 -5.68
N PHE A 147 0.93 -0.49 -5.63
CA PHE A 147 1.43 0.26 -6.79
C PHE A 147 2.94 0.07 -6.88
N SER A 148 3.43 -0.36 -8.05
CA SER A 148 4.86 -0.56 -8.35
C SER A 148 5.26 0.28 -9.57
N PHE A 149 6.46 0.88 -9.51
CA PHE A 149 7.01 1.74 -10.54
C PHE A 149 8.47 1.40 -10.82
#